data_c7422b9a6c5ea791662ea86964f0b267
#
_entry.id   c7422b9a6c5ea791662ea86964f0b267
#
_cell.length_a   1.000
_cell.length_b   1.000
_cell.length_c   1.000
_cell.angle_alpha   90.00
_cell.angle_beta   90.00
_cell.angle_gamma   90.00
#
_symmetry.space_group_name_H-M   'P 1'
#
loop_
_entity.id
_entity.type
_entity.pdbx_description
1 polymer ?
#
loop_
_entity_poly.entity_id
_entity_poly.type
_entity_poly.pdbx_seq_one_letter_code
_entity_poly.pdbx_strand_id
1 'polypeptide(L)'
;MGFKLSARSIGKLEGVEKDLVNVVLEAIELTKVDFGVTFGMRTLEEQQKLYDSGRSQTMKSKHLDGRAVDLVAYFGSDISWELNVYDDICDAMAEAARRKSVAIKWGAAWSEGDIRMYQGTAEDSMNAYIDLRRSEGRRPFIDAPHFEMM
;
A
#
# COMPACT_ATOMS: atom_id res chain seq x y z
N MET A 1 -6.38 -6.32 20.93
CA MET A 1 -7.48 -6.51 19.94
C MET A 1 -7.22 -5.63 18.75
N GLY A 2 -7.35 -6.19 17.56
CA GLY A 2 -7.14 -5.47 16.34
C GLY A 2 -8.44 -4.93 15.75
N PHE A 3 -8.29 -4.20 14.66
CA PHE A 3 -9.41 -3.81 13.82
C PHE A 3 -9.83 -4.99 12.95
N LYS A 4 -10.92 -4.83 12.21
CA LYS A 4 -11.40 -5.83 11.25
C LYS A 4 -11.75 -5.14 9.95
N LEU A 5 -11.48 -5.81 8.84
CA LEU A 5 -11.90 -5.32 7.53
C LEU A 5 -13.42 -5.41 7.41
N SER A 6 -14.02 -4.37 6.80
CA SER A 6 -15.45 -4.40 6.47
C SER A 6 -15.72 -5.44 5.37
N ALA A 7 -16.98 -5.82 5.20
CA ALA A 7 -17.38 -6.70 4.11
C ALA A 7 -17.02 -6.10 2.75
N ARG A 8 -17.14 -4.79 2.60
CA ARG A 8 -16.75 -4.08 1.38
C ARG A 8 -15.25 -4.24 1.09
N SER A 9 -14.40 -4.06 2.12
CA SER A 9 -12.94 -4.22 1.97
C SER A 9 -12.59 -5.66 1.61
N ILE A 10 -13.22 -6.64 2.26
CA ILE A 10 -13.00 -8.06 1.96
C ILE A 10 -13.38 -8.35 0.50
N GLY A 11 -14.49 -7.78 0.01
CA GLY A 11 -14.89 -7.91 -1.38
C GLY A 11 -13.85 -7.36 -2.36
N LYS A 12 -13.16 -6.29 -1.98
CA LYS A 12 -12.10 -5.69 -2.83
C LYS A 12 -10.86 -6.56 -2.92
N LEU A 13 -10.70 -7.53 -2.03
CA LEU A 13 -9.57 -8.48 -2.09
C LEU A 13 -9.84 -9.64 -3.05
N GLU A 14 -11.03 -9.73 -3.60
CA GLU A 14 -11.38 -10.77 -4.57
C GLU A 14 -10.50 -10.63 -5.83
N GLY A 15 -9.87 -11.72 -6.24
CA GLY A 15 -8.94 -11.74 -7.37
C GLY A 15 -7.51 -11.32 -7.04
N VAL A 16 -7.26 -10.81 -5.84
CA VAL A 16 -5.91 -10.47 -5.38
C VAL A 16 -5.17 -11.76 -5.01
N GLU A 17 -3.86 -11.78 -5.30
CA GLU A 17 -2.98 -12.89 -4.95
C GLU A 17 -3.13 -13.25 -3.47
N LYS A 18 -3.26 -14.55 -3.20
CA LYS A 18 -3.51 -15.06 -1.84
C LYS A 18 -2.46 -14.61 -0.83
N ASP A 19 -1.19 -14.60 -1.23
CA ASP A 19 -0.10 -14.19 -0.34
C ASP A 19 -0.27 -12.73 0.10
N LEU A 20 -0.67 -11.85 -0.82
CA LEU A 20 -0.92 -10.45 -0.49
C LEU A 20 -2.15 -10.30 0.40
N VAL A 21 -3.21 -11.05 0.12
CA VAL A 21 -4.42 -11.09 0.95
C VAL A 21 -4.06 -11.49 2.38
N ASN A 22 -3.24 -12.51 2.55
CA ASN A 22 -2.82 -12.98 3.87
C ASN A 22 -2.05 -11.90 4.64
N VAL A 23 -1.22 -11.12 3.96
CA VAL A 23 -0.50 -10.00 4.59
C VAL A 23 -1.47 -8.93 5.06
N VAL A 24 -2.45 -8.55 4.22
CA VAL A 24 -3.45 -7.55 4.58
C VAL A 24 -4.28 -7.99 5.79
N LEU A 25 -4.70 -9.26 5.80
CA LEU A 25 -5.49 -9.82 6.91
C LEU A 25 -4.69 -9.86 8.22
N GLU A 26 -3.39 -10.12 8.15
CA GLU A 26 -2.52 -10.05 9.32
C GLU A 26 -2.32 -8.59 9.76
N ALA A 27 -2.08 -7.70 8.81
CA ALA A 27 -1.82 -6.29 9.08
C ALA A 27 -2.98 -5.58 9.78
N ILE A 28 -4.24 -5.89 9.40
CA ILE A 28 -5.40 -5.23 10.02
C ILE A 28 -5.51 -5.57 11.51
N GLU A 29 -4.99 -6.69 11.94
CA GLU A 29 -4.96 -7.06 13.35
C GLU A 29 -3.81 -6.40 14.11
N LEU A 30 -2.74 -6.01 13.42
CA LEU A 30 -1.54 -5.44 14.01
C LEU A 30 -1.54 -3.91 14.02
N THR A 31 -2.29 -3.29 13.13
CA THR A 31 -2.21 -1.85 12.86
C THR A 31 -2.70 -1.01 14.03
N LYS A 32 -2.07 0.15 14.23
CA LYS A 32 -2.51 1.16 15.19
C LYS A 32 -3.61 2.04 14.63
N VAL A 33 -3.75 2.09 13.32
CA VAL A 33 -4.72 2.93 12.60
C VAL A 33 -5.61 2.01 11.80
N ASP A 34 -6.92 2.18 11.92
CA ASP A 34 -7.88 1.40 11.13
C ASP A 34 -7.70 1.70 9.64
N PHE A 35 -7.90 0.70 8.80
CA PHE A 35 -7.86 0.88 7.36
C PHE A 35 -8.87 0.00 6.64
N GLY A 36 -9.16 0.39 5.40
CA GLY A 36 -9.95 -0.42 4.49
C GLY A 36 -9.22 -0.60 3.18
N VAL A 37 -9.74 -1.49 2.35
CA VAL A 37 -9.22 -1.75 1.00
C VAL A 37 -10.13 -1.03 0.00
N THR A 38 -9.57 -0.12 -0.79
CA THR A 38 -10.34 0.61 -1.81
C THR A 38 -10.17 0.00 -3.19
N PHE A 39 -8.98 -0.51 -3.50
CA PHE A 39 -8.68 -1.15 -4.78
C PHE A 39 -7.85 -2.40 -4.55
N GLY A 40 -8.20 -3.45 -5.27
CA GLY A 40 -7.41 -4.67 -5.36
C GLY A 40 -7.18 -5.01 -6.82
N MET A 41 -7.81 -6.08 -7.33
CA MET A 41 -7.76 -6.43 -8.75
C MET A 41 -8.41 -5.35 -9.60
N ARG A 42 -7.77 -5.00 -10.70
CA ARG A 42 -8.25 -3.96 -11.62
C ARG A 42 -8.32 -4.53 -13.03
N THR A 43 -9.37 -4.18 -13.79
CA THR A 43 -9.48 -4.56 -15.19
C THR A 43 -8.61 -3.65 -16.07
N LEU A 44 -8.29 -4.12 -17.28
CA LEU A 44 -7.55 -3.32 -18.25
C LEU A 44 -8.32 -2.03 -18.59
N GLU A 45 -9.65 -2.12 -18.72
CA GLU A 45 -10.50 -0.97 -18.99
C GLU A 45 -10.42 0.07 -17.88
N GLU A 46 -10.48 -0.37 -16.61
CA GLU A 46 -10.35 0.53 -15.46
C GLU A 46 -8.97 1.19 -15.44
N GLN A 47 -7.90 0.46 -15.76
CA GLN A 47 -6.55 1.00 -15.81
C GLN A 47 -6.41 2.04 -16.91
N GLN A 48 -7.02 1.79 -18.09
CA GLN A 48 -6.99 2.73 -19.20
C GLN A 48 -7.67 4.06 -18.82
N LYS A 49 -8.80 4.00 -18.14
CA LYS A 49 -9.49 5.20 -17.68
C LYS A 49 -8.64 6.01 -16.69
N LEU A 50 -7.95 5.33 -15.78
CA LEU A 50 -7.07 6.00 -14.81
C LEU A 50 -5.87 6.64 -15.50
N TYR A 51 -5.29 5.95 -16.48
CA TYR A 51 -4.18 6.47 -17.25
C TYR A 51 -4.61 7.70 -18.07
N ASP A 52 -5.73 7.61 -18.77
CA ASP A 52 -6.25 8.69 -19.62
C ASP A 52 -6.64 9.93 -18.80
N SER A 53 -7.11 9.74 -17.56
CA SER A 53 -7.48 10.86 -16.67
C SER A 53 -6.30 11.44 -15.88
N GLY A 54 -5.09 10.88 -16.05
CA GLY A 54 -3.89 11.32 -15.35
C GLY A 54 -3.77 10.80 -13.92
N ARG A 55 -4.70 9.95 -13.46
CA ARG A 55 -4.66 9.37 -12.12
C ARG A 55 -3.66 8.23 -11.97
N SER A 56 -3.24 7.64 -13.09
CA SER A 56 -2.19 6.65 -13.13
C SER A 56 -1.15 7.05 -14.17
N GLN A 57 0.12 6.78 -13.86
CA GLN A 57 1.23 7.08 -14.74
C GLN A 57 1.65 5.88 -15.59
N THR A 58 0.94 4.75 -15.48
CA THR A 58 1.32 3.52 -16.15
C THR A 58 0.10 2.73 -16.62
N MET A 59 0.28 2.01 -17.74
CA MET A 59 -0.66 0.97 -18.19
C MET A 59 -0.26 -0.42 -17.68
N LYS A 60 0.88 -0.53 -16.98
CA LYS A 60 1.43 -1.80 -16.47
C LYS A 60 1.31 -1.88 -14.95
N SER A 61 0.14 -1.54 -14.42
CA SER A 61 -0.10 -1.59 -12.98
C SER A 61 -0.17 -3.04 -12.50
N LYS A 62 0.41 -3.31 -11.33
CA LYS A 62 0.29 -4.61 -10.67
C LYS A 62 -1.12 -4.92 -10.18
N HIS A 63 -2.00 -3.92 -10.10
CA HIS A 63 -3.43 -4.14 -9.87
C HIS A 63 -4.07 -5.01 -10.96
N LEU A 64 -3.56 -4.94 -12.19
CA LEU A 64 -4.05 -5.77 -13.30
C LEU A 64 -3.81 -7.25 -13.06
N ASP A 65 -2.72 -7.59 -12.35
CA ASP A 65 -2.32 -8.96 -12.05
C ASP A 65 -2.82 -9.44 -10.68
N GLY A 66 -3.58 -8.61 -9.97
CA GLY A 66 -3.97 -8.92 -8.60
C GLY A 66 -2.80 -8.87 -7.61
N ARG A 67 -1.72 -8.17 -7.93
CA ARG A 67 -0.49 -8.11 -7.13
C ARG A 67 -0.30 -6.78 -6.41
N ALA A 68 -1.34 -5.98 -6.33
CA ALA A 68 -1.32 -4.71 -5.62
C ALA A 68 -2.65 -4.45 -4.93
N VAL A 69 -2.59 -3.70 -3.82
CA VAL A 69 -3.77 -3.20 -3.11
C VAL A 69 -3.55 -1.75 -2.75
N ASP A 70 -4.65 -1.00 -2.66
CA ASP A 70 -4.66 0.34 -2.09
C ASP A 70 -5.44 0.30 -0.78
N LEU A 71 -4.80 0.77 0.28
CA LEU A 71 -5.35 0.81 1.63
C LEU A 71 -5.60 2.26 2.02
N VAL A 72 -6.77 2.54 2.62
CA VAL A 72 -7.09 3.89 3.10
C VAL A 72 -7.25 3.89 4.60
N ALA A 73 -6.75 4.94 5.24
CA ALA A 73 -6.82 5.10 6.69
C ALA A 73 -8.19 5.64 7.10
N TYR A 74 -8.72 5.10 8.20
CA TYR A 74 -9.98 5.57 8.78
C TYR A 74 -9.79 6.10 10.19
N PHE A 75 -10.50 7.19 10.49
CA PHE A 75 -10.76 7.65 11.86
C PHE A 75 -12.28 7.61 12.05
N GLY A 76 -12.78 6.57 12.73
CA GLY A 76 -14.20 6.29 12.77
C GLY A 76 -14.73 5.99 11.37
N SER A 77 -15.64 6.81 10.85
CA SER A 77 -16.18 6.66 9.49
C SER A 77 -15.50 7.57 8.46
N ASP A 78 -14.54 8.42 8.90
CA ASP A 78 -13.90 9.39 8.02
C ASP A 78 -12.58 8.85 7.47
N ILE A 79 -12.30 9.16 6.19
CA ILE A 79 -11.03 8.82 5.54
C ILE A 79 -10.01 9.90 5.85
N SER A 80 -8.79 9.49 6.22
CA SER A 80 -7.65 10.39 6.37
C SER A 80 -6.65 10.19 5.24
N TRP A 81 -6.08 11.29 4.74
CA TRP A 81 -5.02 11.27 3.73
C TRP A 81 -3.69 11.79 4.28
N GLU A 82 -3.58 11.94 5.61
CA GLU A 82 -2.34 12.41 6.23
C GLU A 82 -1.27 11.33 6.18
N LEU A 83 -0.08 11.69 5.71
CA LEU A 83 1.02 10.72 5.50
C LEU A 83 1.43 10.00 6.78
N ASN A 84 1.40 10.68 7.92
CA ASN A 84 1.84 10.06 9.18
C ASN A 84 0.97 8.88 9.63
N VAL A 85 -0.30 8.81 9.20
CA VAL A 85 -1.14 7.64 9.49
C VAL A 85 -0.86 6.49 8.54
N TYR A 86 -0.45 6.79 7.30
CA TYR A 86 -0.04 5.75 6.33
C TYR A 86 1.30 5.12 6.71
N ASP A 87 2.18 5.87 7.39
CA ASP A 87 3.41 5.31 7.98
C ASP A 87 3.06 4.19 8.95
N ASP A 88 2.07 4.41 9.80
CA ASP A 88 1.63 3.39 10.78
C ASP A 88 1.03 2.16 10.08
N ILE A 89 0.27 2.36 9.01
CA ILE A 89 -0.27 1.26 8.21
C ILE A 89 0.88 0.47 7.57
N CYS A 90 1.87 1.17 7.02
CA CYS A 90 3.03 0.50 6.41
C CYS A 90 3.85 -0.27 7.46
N ASP A 91 4.01 0.25 8.68
CA ASP A 91 4.69 -0.47 9.75
C ASP A 91 3.97 -1.79 10.05
N ALA A 92 2.64 -1.79 10.08
CA ALA A 92 1.84 -2.99 10.26
C ALA A 92 1.99 -3.95 9.09
N MET A 93 1.97 -3.44 7.86
CA MET A 93 2.16 -4.24 6.65
C MET A 93 3.56 -4.88 6.63
N ALA A 94 4.58 -4.14 7.06
CA ALA A 94 5.95 -4.66 7.11
C ALA A 94 6.06 -5.82 8.09
N GLU A 95 5.47 -5.69 9.29
CA GLU A 95 5.46 -6.77 10.26
C GLU A 95 4.68 -7.99 9.75
N ALA A 96 3.51 -7.74 9.15
CA ALA A 96 2.71 -8.79 8.56
C ALA A 96 3.46 -9.50 7.43
N ALA A 97 4.14 -8.74 6.57
CA ALA A 97 4.93 -9.30 5.47
C ALA A 97 6.07 -10.19 5.98
N ARG A 98 6.73 -9.79 7.08
CA ARG A 98 7.75 -10.64 7.73
C ARG A 98 7.16 -11.93 8.24
N ARG A 99 6.00 -11.87 8.90
CA ARG A 99 5.31 -13.06 9.44
C ARG A 99 4.88 -14.02 8.34
N LYS A 100 4.47 -13.50 7.20
CA LYS A 100 3.98 -14.30 6.07
C LYS A 100 5.06 -14.59 5.03
N SER A 101 6.25 -14.05 5.18
CA SER A 101 7.38 -14.23 4.25
C SER A 101 7.05 -13.78 2.83
N VAL A 102 6.43 -12.60 2.69
CA VAL A 102 6.03 -12.05 1.39
C VAL A 102 6.78 -10.75 1.13
N ALA A 103 7.43 -10.63 -0.03
CA ALA A 103 8.14 -9.44 -0.45
C ALA A 103 7.15 -8.42 -1.02
N ILE A 104 7.09 -7.24 -0.40
CA ILE A 104 6.14 -6.19 -0.77
C ILE A 104 6.87 -4.84 -0.84
N LYS A 105 6.49 -4.02 -1.81
CA LYS A 105 6.99 -2.66 -1.98
C LYS A 105 5.88 -1.67 -1.64
N TRP A 106 6.25 -0.57 -0.99
CA TRP A 106 5.33 0.51 -0.61
C TRP A 106 5.44 1.70 -1.56
N GLY A 107 4.29 2.29 -1.91
CA GLY A 107 4.21 3.39 -2.87
C GLY A 107 4.68 4.75 -2.36
N ALA A 108 5.13 4.86 -1.11
CA ALA A 108 5.71 6.10 -0.58
C ALA A 108 7.23 5.98 -0.35
N ALA A 109 7.82 4.84 -0.68
CA ALA A 109 9.26 4.61 -0.51
C ALA A 109 9.79 3.71 -1.64
N TRP A 110 9.56 4.12 -2.88
CA TRP A 110 9.84 3.31 -4.07
C TRP A 110 11.29 2.86 -4.17
N SER A 111 12.26 3.66 -3.72
CA SER A 111 13.69 3.32 -3.78
C SER A 111 14.12 2.32 -2.73
N GLU A 112 13.29 2.09 -1.71
CA GLU A 112 13.69 1.31 -0.53
C GLU A 112 13.34 -0.18 -0.63
N GLY A 113 12.65 -0.58 -1.69
CA GLY A 113 12.38 -1.99 -1.99
C GLY A 113 11.44 -2.65 -1.00
N ASP A 114 11.80 -3.87 -0.61
CA ASP A 114 10.98 -4.73 0.24
C ASP A 114 10.80 -4.16 1.64
N ILE A 115 9.54 -3.97 2.04
CA ILE A 115 9.21 -3.40 3.36
C ILE A 115 9.69 -4.27 4.52
N ARG A 116 9.89 -5.57 4.29
CA ARG A 116 10.43 -6.48 5.33
C ARG A 116 11.86 -6.11 5.71
N MET A 117 12.57 -5.46 4.80
CA MET A 117 14.00 -5.16 4.94
C MET A 117 14.27 -3.75 5.45
N TYR A 118 13.25 -2.98 5.78
CA TYR A 118 13.42 -1.62 6.30
C TYR A 118 14.26 -1.63 7.57
N GLN A 119 15.26 -0.74 7.63
CA GLN A 119 16.20 -0.64 8.76
C GLN A 119 15.57 0.06 9.97
N GLY A 120 14.59 0.92 9.73
CA GLY A 120 13.87 1.64 10.77
C GLY A 120 12.36 1.55 10.53
N THR A 121 11.69 2.66 10.79
CA THR A 121 10.24 2.75 10.57
C THR A 121 9.93 3.01 9.09
N ALA A 122 8.65 2.87 8.72
CA ALA A 122 8.18 3.24 7.39
C ALA A 122 8.43 4.72 7.11
N GLU A 123 8.26 5.59 8.11
CA GLU A 123 8.54 7.02 7.99
C GLU A 123 10.02 7.26 7.61
N ASP A 124 10.94 6.55 8.24
CA ASP A 124 12.37 6.66 7.93
C ASP A 124 12.63 6.30 6.46
N SER A 125 12.02 5.23 5.98
CA SER A 125 12.19 4.77 4.60
C SER A 125 11.56 5.74 3.60
N MET A 126 10.39 6.28 3.92
CA MET A 126 9.75 7.31 3.09
C MET A 126 10.63 8.55 2.98
N ASN A 127 11.19 9.01 4.11
CA ASN A 127 12.08 10.17 4.12
C ASN A 127 13.34 9.92 3.34
N ALA A 128 13.92 8.73 3.42
CA ALA A 128 15.09 8.36 2.61
C ALA A 128 14.79 8.43 1.12
N TYR A 129 13.63 7.94 0.70
CA TYR A 129 13.18 8.03 -0.70
C TYR A 129 13.01 9.49 -1.14
N ILE A 130 12.34 10.30 -0.32
CA ILE A 130 12.12 11.72 -0.61
C ILE A 130 13.47 12.44 -0.76
N ASP A 131 14.39 12.23 0.15
CA ASP A 131 15.71 12.85 0.13
C ASP A 131 16.52 12.44 -1.10
N LEU A 132 16.45 11.16 -1.48
CA LEU A 132 17.10 10.66 -2.69
C LEU A 132 16.57 11.37 -3.94
N ARG A 133 15.27 11.46 -4.09
CA ARG A 133 14.64 12.12 -5.25
C ARG A 133 15.03 13.60 -5.32
N ARG A 134 14.99 14.29 -4.18
CA ARG A 134 15.37 15.70 -4.11
C ARG A 134 16.86 15.91 -4.44
N SER A 135 17.72 15.01 -3.98
CA SER A 135 19.16 15.07 -4.31
C SER A 135 19.42 14.90 -5.80
N GLU A 136 18.53 14.22 -6.50
CA GLU A 136 18.60 14.01 -7.95
C GLU A 136 17.88 15.12 -8.74
N GLY A 137 17.35 16.14 -8.05
CA GLY A 137 16.58 17.21 -8.69
C GLY A 137 15.20 16.73 -9.18
N ARG A 138 14.68 15.64 -8.62
CA ARG A 138 13.42 15.02 -9.04
C ARG A 138 12.35 15.19 -7.95
N ARG A 139 11.10 15.30 -8.37
CA ARG A 139 9.98 15.33 -7.45
C ARG A 139 9.67 13.92 -6.94
N PRO A 140 9.50 13.71 -5.62
CA PRO A 140 9.04 12.42 -5.12
C PRO A 140 7.64 12.11 -5.62
N PHE A 141 7.41 10.84 -6.02
CA PHE A 141 6.07 10.36 -6.31
C PHE A 141 5.59 9.58 -5.10
N ILE A 142 4.60 10.11 -4.39
CA ILE A 142 4.09 9.52 -3.14
C ILE A 142 2.69 8.98 -3.37
N ASP A 143 2.56 7.66 -3.28
CA ASP A 143 1.29 6.96 -3.32
C ASP A 143 1.21 6.06 -2.07
N ALA A 144 1.00 6.70 -0.92
CA ALA A 144 1.06 6.05 0.38
C ALA A 144 0.04 4.91 0.59
N PRO A 145 -1.18 4.95 -0.01
CA PRO A 145 -2.09 3.80 0.06
C PRO A 145 -1.61 2.55 -0.66
N HIS A 146 -0.67 2.67 -1.59
CA HIS A 146 -0.31 1.61 -2.53
C HIS A 146 0.72 0.64 -1.97
N PHE A 147 0.41 -0.65 -2.03
CA PHE A 147 1.31 -1.76 -1.70
C PHE A 147 1.27 -2.77 -2.83
N GLU A 148 2.43 -3.23 -3.27
CA GLU A 148 2.52 -4.20 -4.36
C GLU A 148 3.51 -5.31 -4.08
N MET A 149 3.22 -6.50 -4.60
CA MET A 149 4.16 -7.63 -4.53
C MET A 149 5.35 -7.36 -5.44
N MET A 150 6.51 -7.75 -4.96
CA MET A 150 7.74 -7.66 -5.75
C MET A 150 7.89 -8.85 -6.68
#